data_73d00d5c937250e2443060565d77e004
#
_entry.id   73d00d5c937250e2443060565d77e004
#
_cell.length_a   1.000
_cell.length_b   1.000
_cell.length_c   1.000
_cell.angle_alpha   90.00
_cell.angle_beta   90.00
_cell.angle_gamma   90.00
#
_symmetry.space_group_name_H-M   'P 1'
#
loop_
_entity.id
_entity.type
_entity.pdbx_description
1 polymer ?
#
loop_
_entity_poly.entity_id
_entity_poly.type
_entity_poly.pdbx_seq_one_letter_code
_entity_poly.pdbx_strand_id
1 'polypeptide(L)'
;MHPTLTHLAMHVPDLPACIAFYETFCTMQVVHERAGKGSRIVWMAEPGQAQRFIFVLMPGGQRHERADDDYSHMGFALDSREQVDLIAAKAAAAGCLLWAPREEPFPVGYYCGVLDPSGRAVEFSYGQPLGPGAEALPQG
;
A
#
# COMPACT_ATOMS: atom_id res chain seq x y z
N MET A 1 -28.62 8.72 2.07
CA MET A 1 -27.22 8.99 2.49
C MET A 1 -26.50 7.68 2.68
N HIS A 2 -25.33 7.54 2.13
CA HIS A 2 -24.47 6.40 2.38
C HIS A 2 -23.08 6.89 2.82
N PRO A 3 -22.42 6.17 3.73
CA PRO A 3 -21.05 6.53 4.13
C PRO A 3 -20.07 6.34 2.97
N THR A 4 -19.03 7.15 2.95
CA THR A 4 -17.92 7.02 2.00
C THR A 4 -16.65 6.72 2.78
N LEU A 5 -15.90 5.70 2.34
CA LEU A 5 -14.60 5.39 2.95
C LEU A 5 -13.60 6.47 2.56
N THR A 6 -13.08 7.22 3.54
CA THR A 6 -12.21 8.37 3.29
C THR A 6 -10.78 8.17 3.79
N HIS A 7 -10.58 7.33 4.76
CA HIS A 7 -9.22 7.16 5.31
C HIS A 7 -9.08 5.83 6.05
N LEU A 8 -7.82 5.45 6.20
CA LEU A 8 -7.40 4.33 7.03
C LEU A 8 -6.34 4.85 7.99
N ALA A 9 -6.58 4.70 9.29
CA ALA A 9 -5.67 5.15 10.33
C ALA A 9 -4.91 3.96 10.91
N MET A 10 -3.59 4.08 11.04
CA MET A 10 -2.72 3.01 11.50
C MET A 10 -1.69 3.53 12.48
N HIS A 11 -1.50 2.81 13.58
CA HIS A 11 -0.30 2.98 14.40
C HIS A 11 0.86 2.26 13.77
N VAL A 12 2.02 2.91 13.71
CA VAL A 12 3.25 2.35 13.16
C VAL A 12 4.39 2.55 14.16
N PRO A 13 5.20 1.51 14.41
CA PRO A 13 6.27 1.61 15.41
C PRO A 13 7.41 2.54 14.98
N ASP A 14 7.64 2.65 13.67
CA ASP A 14 8.68 3.53 13.09
C ASP A 14 8.03 4.40 12.02
N LEU A 15 7.57 5.58 12.43
CA LEU A 15 6.87 6.50 11.53
C LEU A 15 7.76 6.97 10.36
N PRO A 16 9.01 7.42 10.57
CA PRO A 16 9.86 7.82 9.44
C PRO A 16 10.07 6.71 8.41
N ALA A 17 10.29 5.47 8.86
CA ALA A 17 10.46 4.34 7.96
C ALA A 17 9.20 4.06 7.15
N CYS A 18 8.02 4.16 7.76
CA CYS A 18 6.76 3.95 7.07
C CYS A 18 6.48 5.06 6.06
N ILE A 19 6.75 6.31 6.40
CA ILE A 19 6.64 7.42 5.44
C ILE A 19 7.53 7.16 4.23
N ALA A 20 8.80 6.80 4.46
CA ALA A 20 9.75 6.52 3.38
C ALA A 20 9.26 5.35 2.49
N PHE A 21 8.72 4.30 3.11
CA PHE A 21 8.17 3.17 2.37
C PHE A 21 7.04 3.60 1.42
N TYR A 22 6.03 4.30 1.94
CA TYR A 22 4.88 4.70 1.13
C TYR A 22 5.24 5.76 0.09
N GLU A 23 6.25 6.60 0.36
CA GLU A 23 6.79 7.49 -0.66
C GLU A 23 7.49 6.73 -1.78
N THR A 24 8.35 5.76 -1.44
CA THR A 24 9.23 5.11 -2.42
C THR A 24 8.57 3.95 -3.16
N PHE A 25 7.67 3.19 -2.52
CA PHE A 25 6.98 2.06 -3.16
C PHE A 25 5.62 2.43 -3.74
N CYS A 26 4.91 3.36 -3.12
CA CYS A 26 3.53 3.68 -3.50
C CYS A 26 3.39 5.09 -4.10
N THR A 27 4.47 5.85 -4.19
CA THR A 27 4.48 7.23 -4.71
C THR A 27 3.51 8.15 -3.96
N MET A 28 3.21 7.81 -2.71
CA MET A 28 2.37 8.65 -1.86
C MET A 28 3.14 9.87 -1.39
N GLN A 29 2.41 10.90 -1.01
CA GLN A 29 2.96 12.17 -0.55
C GLN A 29 2.38 12.52 0.81
N VAL A 30 3.17 13.15 1.66
CA VAL A 30 2.66 13.76 2.88
C VAL A 30 1.84 14.98 2.50
N VAL A 31 0.55 14.98 2.85
CA VAL A 31 -0.38 16.06 2.51
C VAL A 31 -0.78 16.89 3.72
N HIS A 32 -0.56 16.36 4.92
CA HIS A 32 -0.79 17.08 6.16
C HIS A 32 0.06 16.48 7.26
N GLU A 33 0.54 17.32 8.15
CA GLU A 33 1.32 16.91 9.30
C GLU A 33 0.85 17.69 10.51
N ARG A 34 0.58 16.97 11.58
CA ARG A 34 0.21 17.55 12.86
C ARG A 34 1.30 17.19 13.87
N ALA A 35 1.92 18.23 14.44
CA ALA A 35 2.89 18.08 15.50
C ALA A 35 2.34 18.75 16.76
N GLY A 36 2.45 18.10 17.91
CA GLY A 36 2.05 18.67 19.18
C GLY A 36 2.30 17.70 20.33
N LYS A 37 2.76 18.20 21.47
CA LYS A 37 2.95 17.43 22.71
C LYS A 37 3.75 16.13 22.54
N GLY A 38 4.80 16.16 21.66
CA GLY A 38 5.68 15.02 21.45
C GLY A 38 5.14 13.94 20.49
N SER A 39 3.99 14.14 19.88
CA SER A 39 3.50 13.19 18.86
C SER A 39 3.41 13.87 17.49
N ARG A 40 3.76 13.11 16.47
CA ARG A 40 3.70 13.51 15.07
C ARG A 40 2.69 12.60 14.38
N ILE A 41 1.66 13.17 13.77
CA ILE A 41 0.66 12.43 12.99
C ILE A 41 0.75 12.93 11.56
N VAL A 42 0.81 12.01 10.61
CA VAL A 42 1.03 12.32 9.20
C VAL A 42 -0.13 11.78 8.37
N TRP A 43 -0.62 12.59 7.45
CA TRP A 43 -1.58 12.16 6.43
C TRP A 43 -0.84 12.01 5.11
N MET A 44 -0.99 10.84 4.47
CA MET A 44 -0.41 10.57 3.17
C MET A 44 -1.50 10.24 2.16
N ALA A 45 -1.31 10.67 0.92
CA ALA A 45 -2.23 10.40 -0.17
C ALA A 45 -1.47 10.15 -1.46
N GLU A 46 -2.13 9.44 -2.38
CA GLU A 46 -1.66 9.35 -3.76
C GLU A 46 -1.70 10.75 -4.41
N PRO A 47 -0.83 11.02 -5.38
CA PRO A 47 -0.82 12.31 -6.06
C PRO A 47 -2.21 12.70 -6.60
N GLY A 48 -2.68 13.89 -6.25
CA GLY A 48 -3.98 14.39 -6.68
C GLY A 48 -5.19 13.79 -5.98
N GLN A 49 -5.00 12.90 -4.99
CA GLN A 49 -6.11 12.19 -4.34
C GLN A 49 -6.33 12.59 -2.88
N ALA A 50 -5.72 13.67 -2.41
CA ALA A 50 -5.77 14.08 -1.01
C ALA A 50 -7.18 14.31 -0.47
N GLN A 51 -8.14 14.63 -1.32
CA GLN A 51 -9.54 14.84 -0.93
C GLN A 51 -10.41 13.59 -1.10
N ARG A 52 -9.83 12.48 -1.56
CA ARG A 52 -10.60 11.25 -1.80
C ARG A 52 -10.31 10.18 -0.78
N PHE A 53 -9.02 9.87 -0.59
CA PHE A 53 -8.62 8.82 0.35
C PHE A 53 -7.22 9.09 0.87
N ILE A 54 -7.03 8.95 2.17
CA ILE A 54 -5.73 9.14 2.80
C ILE A 54 -5.40 8.00 3.77
N PHE A 55 -4.11 7.83 4.03
CA PHE A 55 -3.62 7.09 5.19
C PHE A 55 -3.28 8.08 6.29
N VAL A 56 -3.78 7.81 7.49
CA VAL A 56 -3.36 8.51 8.71
C VAL A 56 -2.33 7.63 9.41
N LEU A 57 -1.09 8.06 9.49
CA LEU A 57 -0.03 7.33 10.16
C LEU A 57 0.26 7.97 11.50
N MET A 58 0.16 7.19 12.56
CA MET A 58 0.36 7.62 13.94
C MET A 58 1.53 6.85 14.55
N PRO A 59 2.47 7.51 15.24
CA PRO A 59 3.57 6.79 15.87
C PRO A 59 3.07 5.93 17.02
N GLY A 60 3.73 4.82 17.26
CA GLY A 60 3.44 3.92 18.38
C GLY A 60 2.90 2.56 17.93
N GLY A 61 2.51 1.75 18.91
CA GLY A 61 2.08 0.40 18.65
C GLY A 61 3.25 -0.55 18.43
N GLN A 62 2.92 -1.80 18.28
CA GLN A 62 3.89 -2.86 18.00
C GLN A 62 3.93 -3.17 16.52
N ARG A 63 5.04 -3.76 16.07
CA ARG A 63 5.10 -4.33 14.74
C ARG A 63 4.00 -5.37 14.59
N HIS A 64 3.27 -5.31 13.49
CA HIS A 64 2.23 -6.28 13.17
C HIS A 64 2.87 -7.63 12.88
N GLU A 65 2.49 -8.65 13.66
CA GLU A 65 2.93 -10.03 13.42
C GLU A 65 1.82 -10.75 12.67
N ARG A 66 2.17 -11.26 11.50
CA ARG A 66 1.23 -12.00 10.67
C ARG A 66 1.56 -13.49 10.67
N ALA A 67 0.54 -14.32 10.72
CA ALA A 67 0.70 -15.76 10.52
C ALA A 67 1.01 -16.04 9.04
N ASP A 68 1.67 -17.17 8.77
CA ASP A 68 2.06 -17.53 7.40
C ASP A 68 0.86 -17.69 6.47
N ASP A 69 -0.30 -18.05 7.02
CA ASP A 69 -1.55 -18.22 6.28
C ASP A 69 -2.48 -17.00 6.36
N ASP A 70 -2.00 -15.88 6.87
CA ASP A 70 -2.74 -14.63 6.86
C ASP A 70 -2.42 -13.86 5.59
N TYR A 71 -3.40 -13.72 4.70
CA TYR A 71 -3.28 -13.02 3.41
C TYR A 71 -3.92 -11.63 3.44
N SER A 72 -4.22 -11.10 4.61
CA SER A 72 -4.72 -9.73 4.76
C SER A 72 -3.69 -8.74 4.21
N HIS A 73 -4.14 -7.77 3.41
CA HIS A 73 -3.25 -6.83 2.77
C HIS A 73 -4.00 -5.57 2.30
N MET A 74 -3.23 -4.55 1.98
CA MET A 74 -3.70 -3.39 1.22
C MET A 74 -3.22 -3.55 -0.23
N GLY A 75 -4.02 -3.14 -1.19
CA GLY A 75 -3.69 -3.32 -2.60
C GLY A 75 -3.55 -2.01 -3.36
N PHE A 76 -2.50 -1.93 -4.17
CA PHE A 76 -2.23 -0.84 -5.12
C PHE A 76 -2.20 -1.38 -6.54
N ALA A 77 -2.90 -0.71 -7.44
CA ALA A 77 -2.91 -1.06 -8.86
C ALA A 77 -1.72 -0.42 -9.57
N LEU A 78 -1.10 -1.17 -10.48
CA LEU A 78 -0.02 -0.72 -11.35
C LEU A 78 -0.48 -0.80 -12.82
N ASP A 79 0.28 -0.15 -13.71
CA ASP A 79 -0.12 0.00 -15.11
C ASP A 79 0.31 -1.17 -15.99
N SER A 80 1.21 -2.03 -15.52
CA SER A 80 1.74 -3.13 -16.33
C SER A 80 2.33 -4.25 -15.47
N ARG A 81 2.49 -5.42 -16.08
CA ARG A 81 3.17 -6.57 -15.48
C ARG A 81 4.62 -6.23 -15.16
N GLU A 82 5.28 -5.47 -16.05
CA GLU A 82 6.66 -5.06 -15.87
C GLU A 82 6.85 -4.22 -14.60
N GLN A 83 5.87 -3.38 -14.28
CA GLN A 83 5.92 -2.59 -13.04
C GLN A 83 5.80 -3.46 -11.80
N VAL A 84 5.00 -4.52 -11.85
CA VAL A 84 4.93 -5.50 -10.75
C VAL A 84 6.30 -6.16 -10.56
N ASP A 85 6.94 -6.58 -11.65
CA ASP A 85 8.27 -7.19 -11.59
C ASP A 85 9.33 -6.22 -11.03
N LEU A 86 9.26 -4.95 -11.41
CA LEU A 86 10.19 -3.92 -10.91
C LEU A 86 10.00 -3.68 -9.40
N ILE A 87 8.76 -3.61 -8.93
CA ILE A 87 8.46 -3.47 -7.50
C ILE A 87 8.99 -4.69 -6.75
N ALA A 88 8.75 -5.89 -7.26
CA ALA A 88 9.22 -7.11 -6.63
C ALA A 88 10.75 -7.17 -6.55
N ALA A 89 11.45 -6.78 -7.60
CA ALA A 89 12.91 -6.71 -7.61
C ALA A 89 13.43 -5.69 -6.58
N LYS A 90 12.81 -4.52 -6.53
CA LYS A 90 13.16 -3.48 -5.54
C LYS A 90 12.93 -3.97 -4.12
N ALA A 91 11.81 -4.65 -3.87
CA ALA A 91 11.50 -5.21 -2.56
C ALA A 91 12.46 -6.33 -2.17
N ALA A 92 12.83 -7.20 -3.11
CA ALA A 92 13.81 -8.25 -2.87
C ALA A 92 15.17 -7.65 -2.49
N ALA A 93 15.62 -6.61 -3.21
CA ALA A 93 16.86 -5.92 -2.89
C ALA A 93 16.84 -5.25 -1.52
N ALA A 94 15.68 -4.77 -1.08
CA ALA A 94 15.50 -4.15 0.22
C ALA A 94 15.20 -5.17 1.34
N GLY A 95 15.08 -6.45 1.01
CA GLY A 95 14.81 -7.50 1.99
C GLY A 95 13.36 -7.55 2.50
N CYS A 96 12.41 -6.97 1.76
CA CYS A 96 11.01 -6.90 2.20
C CYS A 96 10.01 -7.54 1.22
N LEU A 97 10.47 -8.32 0.25
CA LEU A 97 9.57 -9.07 -0.63
C LEU A 97 8.89 -10.18 0.16
N LEU A 98 7.56 -10.16 0.18
CA LEU A 98 6.75 -11.14 0.89
C LEU A 98 6.26 -12.24 -0.05
N TRP A 99 5.65 -11.86 -1.17
CA TRP A 99 5.15 -12.79 -2.18
C TRP A 99 5.76 -12.42 -3.53
N ALA A 100 6.50 -13.37 -4.13
CA ALA A 100 7.05 -13.19 -5.46
C ALA A 100 5.93 -13.04 -6.50
N PRO A 101 6.19 -12.39 -7.65
CA PRO A 101 5.18 -12.21 -8.67
C PRO A 101 4.54 -13.51 -9.10
N ARG A 102 3.22 -13.52 -9.19
CA ARG A 102 2.45 -14.66 -9.67
C ARG A 102 1.15 -14.20 -10.31
N GLU A 103 0.63 -15.02 -11.19
CA GLU A 103 -0.65 -14.77 -11.83
C GLU A 103 -1.72 -15.69 -11.27
N GLU A 104 -2.88 -15.09 -11.00
CA GLU A 104 -4.08 -15.82 -10.64
C GLU A 104 -5.19 -15.45 -11.64
N PRO A 105 -6.23 -16.31 -11.78
CA PRO A 105 -7.32 -16.00 -12.70
C PRO A 105 -8.03 -14.69 -12.35
N PHE A 106 -8.67 -14.10 -13.36
CA PHE A 106 -9.55 -12.95 -13.15
C PHE A 106 -10.50 -13.22 -11.95
N PRO A 107 -10.73 -12.26 -11.03
CA PRO A 107 -10.30 -10.86 -11.08
C PRO A 107 -8.99 -10.53 -10.35
N VAL A 108 -8.21 -11.53 -9.95
CA VAL A 108 -7.01 -11.31 -9.13
C VAL A 108 -5.86 -10.71 -9.93
N GLY A 109 -5.55 -11.27 -11.10
CA GLY A 109 -4.52 -10.74 -11.98
C GLY A 109 -3.09 -11.11 -11.57
N TYR A 110 -2.13 -10.30 -12.01
CA TYR A 110 -0.70 -10.49 -11.77
C TYR A 110 -0.26 -9.60 -10.60
N TYR A 111 0.37 -10.19 -9.58
CA TYR A 111 0.67 -9.42 -8.37
C TYR A 111 1.92 -9.91 -7.64
N CYS A 112 2.45 -9.05 -6.78
CA CYS A 112 3.43 -9.41 -5.77
C CYS A 112 3.01 -8.81 -4.42
N GLY A 113 3.64 -9.27 -3.35
CA GLY A 113 3.41 -8.75 -2.00
C GLY A 113 4.69 -8.26 -1.37
N VAL A 114 4.62 -7.14 -0.67
CA VAL A 114 5.74 -6.49 -0.01
C VAL A 114 5.37 -6.21 1.44
N LEU A 115 6.31 -6.38 2.37
CA LEU A 115 6.09 -5.99 3.76
C LEU A 115 6.46 -4.53 3.97
N ASP A 116 5.56 -3.75 4.56
CA ASP A 116 5.91 -2.42 5.01
C ASP A 116 6.69 -2.49 6.33
N PRO A 117 7.31 -1.39 6.79
CA PRO A 117 8.10 -1.42 8.04
C PRO A 117 7.29 -1.72 9.31
N SER A 118 5.97 -1.61 9.25
CA SER A 118 5.10 -1.98 10.38
C SER A 118 4.72 -3.47 10.40
N GLY A 119 5.14 -4.23 9.38
CA GLY A 119 4.82 -5.66 9.25
C GLY A 119 3.52 -5.95 8.52
N ARG A 120 2.90 -4.95 7.90
CA ARG A 120 1.69 -5.15 7.11
C ARG A 120 2.03 -5.51 5.68
N ALA A 121 1.24 -6.40 5.11
CA ALA A 121 1.39 -6.80 3.71
C ALA A 121 0.77 -5.75 2.78
N VAL A 122 1.50 -5.41 1.73
CA VAL A 122 1.06 -4.49 0.68
C VAL A 122 1.18 -5.22 -0.66
N GLU A 123 0.06 -5.34 -1.36
CA GLU A 123 0.00 -5.99 -2.68
C GLU A 123 0.12 -4.94 -3.78
N PHE A 124 0.89 -5.26 -4.81
CA PHE A 124 0.98 -4.47 -6.03
C PHE A 124 0.53 -5.36 -7.18
N SER A 125 -0.48 -4.91 -7.93
CA SER A 125 -1.13 -5.76 -8.92
C SER A 125 -1.39 -5.07 -10.24
N TYR A 126 -1.47 -5.89 -11.29
CA TYR A 126 -1.91 -5.48 -12.60
C TYR A 126 -2.98 -6.45 -13.12
N GLY A 127 -4.03 -5.91 -13.73
CA GLY A 127 -5.08 -6.72 -14.36
C GLY A 127 -6.31 -6.96 -13.50
N GLN A 128 -6.37 -6.36 -12.31
CA GLN A 128 -7.60 -6.36 -11.53
C GLN A 128 -8.58 -5.34 -12.10
N PRO A 129 -9.90 -5.61 -12.04
CA PRO A 129 -10.91 -4.66 -12.53
C PRO A 129 -11.16 -3.53 -11.53
N LEU A 130 -10.09 -2.92 -11.02
CA LEU A 130 -10.11 -1.89 -10.00
C LEU A 130 -9.07 -0.82 -10.32
N GLY A 131 -9.38 0.41 -9.96
CA GLY A 131 -8.48 1.54 -10.13
C GLY A 131 -8.55 2.15 -11.54
N PRO A 132 -7.65 3.12 -11.83
CA PRO A 132 -7.61 3.79 -13.13
C PRO A 132 -7.37 2.80 -14.26
N GLY A 133 -8.16 2.92 -15.34
CA GLY A 133 -8.03 2.05 -16.50
C GLY A 133 -8.73 0.70 -16.38
N ALA A 134 -9.37 0.42 -15.26
CA ALA A 134 -10.04 -0.86 -15.04
C ALA A 134 -11.15 -1.16 -16.07
N GLU A 135 -11.80 -0.13 -16.57
CA GLU A 135 -12.86 -0.26 -17.58
C GLU A 135 -12.35 -0.78 -18.93
N ALA A 136 -11.05 -0.66 -19.19
CA ALA A 136 -10.42 -1.17 -20.40
C ALA A 136 -10.05 -2.65 -20.34
N LEU A 137 -10.18 -3.28 -19.16
CA LEU A 137 -9.81 -4.67 -18.96
C LEU A 137 -10.96 -5.61 -19.30
N PRO A 138 -10.67 -6.83 -19.78
CA PRO A 138 -11.70 -7.82 -19.99
C PRO A 138 -12.47 -8.10 -18.71
N GLN A 139 -13.80 -8.19 -18.83
CA GLN A 139 -14.68 -8.60 -17.75
C GLN A 139 -14.88 -10.12 -17.88
N GLY A 140 -14.11 -10.84 -17.11
CA GLY A 140 -14.07 -12.30 -17.17
C GLY A 140 -15.34 -13.02 -17.00
#